data_cd8394caa00c3f5ad4faa7531af05542
#
_entry.id   cd8394caa00c3f5ad4faa7531af05542
#
_cell.length_a   1.000
_cell.length_b   1.000
_cell.length_c   1.000
_cell.angle_alpha   90.00
_cell.angle_beta   90.00
_cell.angle_gamma   90.00
#
_symmetry.space_group_name_H-M   'P 1'
#
loop_
_entity.id
_entity.type
_entity.pdbx_description
1 polymer ?
#
loop_
_entity_poly.entity_id
_entity_poly.type
_entity_poly.pdbx_seq_one_letter_code
_entity_poly.pdbx_strand_id
1 'polypeptide(L)' 'MNISQRNRIANNLKIVDVHNREVVVTKDTNKVIGYAKNGKFAQDPLVVRTLQNSYDLNRVWGLG' A
#
# COMPACT_ATOMS: atom_id res chain seq x y z
N MET A 1 0.55 -14.12 7.44
CA MET A 1 1.44 -14.23 6.25
C MET A 1 2.75 -13.52 6.55
N ASN A 2 3.85 -14.19 6.34
CA ASN A 2 5.15 -13.55 6.56
C ASN A 2 5.61 -12.81 5.30
N ILE A 3 6.68 -12.03 5.44
CA ILE A 3 7.16 -11.18 4.35
C ILE A 3 7.60 -12.01 3.14
N SER A 4 8.23 -13.15 3.37
CA SER A 4 8.66 -14.00 2.27
C SER A 4 7.50 -14.50 1.42
N GLN A 5 6.41 -14.89 2.08
CA GLN A 5 5.22 -15.32 1.36
C GLN A 5 4.59 -14.19 0.58
N ARG A 6 4.57 -12.99 1.14
CA ARG A 6 4.06 -11.83 0.42
C ARG A 6 4.86 -11.54 -0.83
N ASN A 7 6.17 -11.59 -0.73
CA ASN A 7 7.03 -11.34 -1.87
C ASN A 7 6.86 -12.37 -2.98
N ARG A 8 6.63 -13.64 -2.61
CA ARG A 8 6.40 -14.68 -3.58
C ARG A 8 5.09 -14.53 -4.33
N ILE A 9 4.03 -14.18 -3.60
CA ILE A 9 2.68 -14.12 -4.15
C ILE A 9 2.51 -12.87 -4.99
N ALA A 10 3.21 -11.80 -4.65
CA ALA A 10 2.87 -10.48 -5.15
C ALA A 10 4.03 -9.82 -5.89
N ASN A 11 4.42 -10.42 -7.01
CA ASN A 11 5.47 -9.83 -7.84
C ASN A 11 5.10 -8.44 -8.35
N ASN A 12 3.82 -8.17 -8.51
CA ASN A 12 3.33 -6.88 -9.00
C ASN A 12 2.98 -5.92 -7.88
N LEU A 13 3.28 -6.29 -6.64
CA LEU A 13 2.94 -5.46 -5.49
C LEU A 13 4.21 -4.89 -4.87
N LYS A 14 4.07 -3.74 -4.27
CA LYS A 14 5.14 -3.11 -3.49
C LYS A 14 4.54 -2.55 -2.23
N ILE A 15 5.39 -2.36 -1.21
CA ILE A 15 4.98 -1.76 0.05
C ILE A 15 5.56 -0.36 0.10
N VAL A 16 4.70 0.62 0.36
CA VAL A 16 5.11 2.01 0.50
C VAL A 16 4.68 2.51 1.87
N ASP A 17 5.36 3.53 2.36
CA ASP A 17 5.04 4.15 3.63
C ASP A 17 4.18 5.39 3.35
N VAL A 18 2.96 5.37 3.86
CA VAL A 18 2.04 6.50 3.75
C VAL A 18 1.54 6.80 5.16
N HIS A 19 1.83 7.98 5.68
CA HIS A 19 1.44 8.39 7.03
C HIS A 19 1.89 7.39 8.10
N ASN A 20 3.13 6.94 8.01
CA ASN A 20 3.73 5.97 8.94
C ASN A 20 3.00 4.62 8.94
N ARG A 21 2.33 4.31 7.86
CA ARG A 21 1.59 3.05 7.70
C ARG A 21 2.10 2.31 6.47
N GLU A 22 2.31 1.02 6.59
CA GLU A 22 2.70 0.20 5.46
C GLU A 22 1.49 -0.03 4.56
N VAL A 23 1.59 0.40 3.31
CA VAL A 23 0.49 0.32 2.35
C VAL A 23 0.91 -0.54 1.18
N VAL A 24 0.05 -1.46 0.77
CA VAL A 24 0.32 -2.35 -0.36
C VAL A 24 -0.27 -1.75 -1.63
N VAL A 25 0.58 -1.58 -2.63
CA VAL A 25 0.24 -0.89 -3.87
C VAL A 25 0.66 -1.73 -5.07
N THR A 26 -0.14 -1.73 -6.13
CA THR A 26 0.22 -2.39 -7.37
C THR A 26 1.30 -1.59 -8.09
N LYS A 27 2.33 -2.28 -8.60
CA LYS A 27 3.46 -1.61 -9.26
C LYS A 27 3.07 -0.98 -10.59
N ASP A 28 2.19 -1.63 -11.32
CA ASP A 28 1.83 -1.19 -12.66
C ASP A 28 0.84 -0.02 -12.68
N THR A 29 -0.13 -0.05 -11.79
CA THR A 29 -1.18 0.98 -11.77
C THR A 29 -1.06 1.94 -10.60
N ASN A 30 -0.17 1.67 -9.64
CA ASN A 30 -0.02 2.48 -8.42
C ASN A 30 -1.33 2.58 -7.64
N LYS A 31 -2.06 1.47 -7.59
CA LYS A 31 -3.34 1.41 -6.91
C LYS A 31 -3.19 0.77 -5.55
N VAL A 32 -3.71 1.43 -4.52
CA VAL A 32 -3.71 0.88 -3.16
C VAL A 32 -4.72 -0.25 -3.07
N ILE A 33 -4.27 -1.43 -2.67
CA ILE A 33 -5.15 -2.59 -2.52
C ILE A 33 -5.40 -2.95 -1.07
N GLY A 34 -4.58 -2.43 -0.15
CA GLY A 34 -4.73 -2.71 1.26
C GLY A 34 -3.58 -2.10 2.05
N TYR A 35 -3.53 -2.41 3.32
CA TYR A 35 -2.52 -1.85 4.23
C TYR A 35 -2.27 -2.83 5.38
N ALA A 36 -1.19 -2.58 6.13
CA ALA A 36 -0.89 -3.39 7.30
C ALA A 36 -1.52 -2.76 8.53
N LYS A 37 -2.20 -3.58 9.32
CA LYS A 37 -2.79 -3.17 10.59
C LYS A 37 -2.45 -4.22 11.62
N ASN A 38 -1.67 -3.83 12.64
CA ASN A 38 -1.23 -4.74 13.70
C ASN A 38 -0.54 -5.99 13.13
N GLY A 39 0.27 -5.79 12.09
CA GLY A 39 0.99 -6.89 11.46
C GLY A 39 0.16 -7.76 10.53
N LYS A 40 -1.07 -7.36 10.25
CA LYS A 40 -1.97 -8.12 9.39
C LYS A 40 -2.42 -7.27 8.21
N PHE A 41 -2.70 -7.94 7.10
CA PHE A 41 -3.24 -7.27 5.92
C PHE A 41 -4.70 -6.91 6.14
N ALA A 42 -5.06 -5.68 5.86
CA ALA A 42 -6.43 -5.17 6.02
C ALA A 42 -6.87 -4.44 4.76
N GLN A 43 -8.16 -4.44 4.50
CA GLN A 43 -8.75 -3.82 3.32
C GLN A 43 -10.02 -3.06 3.66
N ASP A 44 -9.95 -2.13 4.60
CA ASP A 44 -11.08 -1.27 4.93
C ASP A 44 -11.27 -0.26 3.77
N PRO A 45 -12.42 -0.26 3.08
CA PRO A 45 -12.62 0.60 1.91
C PRO A 45 -12.39 2.08 2.17
N LEU A 46 -12.82 2.58 3.32
CA LEU A 46 -12.64 3.99 3.65
C LEU A 46 -11.16 4.32 3.88
N VAL A 47 -10.46 3.44 4.58
CA VAL A 47 -9.04 3.64 4.83
C VAL A 47 -8.24 3.50 3.53
N VAL A 48 -8.57 2.50 2.72
CA VAL A 48 -7.89 2.30 1.43
C VAL A 48 -8.07 3.53 0.55
N ARG A 49 -9.26 4.09 0.50
CA ARG A 49 -9.53 5.28 -0.29
C ARG A 49 -8.71 6.48 0.20
N THR A 50 -8.64 6.67 1.51
CA THR A 50 -7.86 7.75 2.10
C THR A 50 -6.38 7.57 1.78
N LEU A 51 -5.87 6.35 1.92
CA LEU A 51 -4.48 6.07 1.63
C LEU A 51 -4.17 6.24 0.15
N GLN A 52 -5.10 5.88 -0.72
CA GLN A 52 -4.94 6.10 -2.16
C GLN A 52 -4.78 7.58 -2.47
N ASN A 53 -5.63 8.42 -1.89
CA ASN A 53 -5.55 9.87 -2.09
C ASN A 53 -4.22 10.41 -1.61
N SER A 54 -3.78 10.01 -0.44
CA SER A 54 -2.50 10.47 0.12
C SER A 54 -1.32 10.00 -0.73
N TYR A 55 -1.35 8.76 -1.18
CA TYR A 55 -0.30 8.20 -2.01
C TYR A 55 -0.22 8.96 -3.35
N ASP A 56 -1.36 9.22 -3.96
CA ASP A 56 -1.41 9.93 -5.25
C ASP A 56 -0.88 11.35 -5.10
N LEU A 57 -1.23 12.04 -4.03
CA LEU A 57 -0.71 13.37 -3.76
C LEU A 57 0.81 13.37 -3.61
N ASN A 58 1.35 12.41 -2.86
CA ASN A 58 2.79 12.29 -2.69
C ASN A 58 3.49 12.04 -4.00
N ARG A 59 2.92 11.24 -4.89
CA ARG A 59 3.49 10.97 -6.20
C ARG A 59 3.48 12.21 -7.08
N VAL A 60 2.35 12.89 -7.13
CA VAL A 60 2.17 14.07 -7.99
C VAL A 60 3.07 15.22 -7.53
N TRP A 61 3.15 15.42 -6.24
CA TRP A 61 3.95 16.53 -5.69
C TRP A 61 5.42 16.17 -5.52
N GLY A 62 5.80 14.94 -5.79
CA GLY A 62 7.19 14.53 -5.69
C GLY A 62 7.73 14.52 -4.28
N LEU A 63 6.88 14.31 -3.31
CA LEU A 63 7.26 14.32 -1.90
C LEU A 63 7.66 12.94 -1.38
N GLY A 64 7.59 11.95 -2.23
CA GLY A 64 7.91 10.57 -1.83
C GLY A 64 9.35 10.19 -1.97
#